data_144cda9dc33cb87b4a65d07fa2b375cc
#
_entry.id   144cda9dc33cb87b4a65d07fa2b375cc
#
_cell.length_a   1.000
_cell.length_b   1.000
_cell.length_c   1.000
_cell.angle_alpha   90.00
_cell.angle_beta   90.00
_cell.angle_gamma   90.00
#
_symmetry.space_group_name_H-M   'P 1'
#
loop_
_entity.id
_entity.type
_entity.pdbx_description
1 polymer ?
#
loop_
_entity_poly.entity_id
_entity_poly.type
_entity_poly.pdbx_seq_one_letter_code
_entity_poly.pdbx_strand_id
1 'polypeptide(L)'
;MYRHQQQPEQPQPQRERQPPPRTHKTTTIRNHVNLGKASLEVIEDVGSLTNGVKIGIAFKVDADKPCRASVAFRVEEKPKEGARFDACSVNPIARASVHVPSVRLDAGLGQRYEMPRESFVSVGALSVAELTEADPERRTYPVVVRLECVSSDGETNQGKTLDDFPENPRGGLSPLQSWSQSQTTYIELRRDAASGHWSAHALKQKIWVHGSSYELQEIYGIESCGASSGGDHNAGTSSSFGADPDASEECVICLSEPRDTTVLPCRHLCMCAECAHHLRTQVTGNVCPICRNPVESLLEIKVSGGSGGSGGSSGAPAERDE
;
A
#
# COMPACT_ATOMS: atom_id res chain seq x y z
N MET A 1 35.74 61.23 27.71
CA MET A 1 34.30 60.94 27.82
C MET A 1 33.88 60.31 26.49
N TYR A 2 33.81 58.99 26.40
CA TYR A 2 33.29 58.29 25.22
C TYR A 2 31.84 57.90 25.48
N ARG A 3 30.90 58.42 24.69
CA ARG A 3 29.49 58.13 24.74
C ARG A 3 29.26 56.87 23.89
N HIS A 4 28.94 55.74 24.48
CA HIS A 4 28.44 54.57 23.79
C HIS A 4 27.04 54.90 23.24
N GLN A 5 26.91 54.91 21.92
CA GLN A 5 25.62 54.92 21.22
C GLN A 5 25.12 53.47 21.18
N GLN A 6 24.06 53.17 21.91
CA GLN A 6 23.31 51.91 21.79
C GLN A 6 22.55 51.94 20.46
N GLN A 7 22.84 50.99 19.57
CA GLN A 7 22.04 50.73 18.38
C GLN A 7 20.70 50.17 18.81
N PRO A 8 19.58 50.59 18.17
CA PRO A 8 18.27 49.99 18.43
C PRO A 8 18.22 48.54 17.93
N GLU A 9 17.84 47.61 18.81
CA GLU A 9 17.54 46.23 18.45
C GLU A 9 16.43 46.18 17.41
N GLN A 10 16.72 45.57 16.26
CA GLN A 10 15.71 45.29 15.24
C GLN A 10 14.73 44.23 15.76
N PRO A 11 13.41 44.43 15.62
CA PRO A 11 12.45 43.43 16.01
C PRO A 11 12.64 42.17 15.18
N GLN A 12 12.88 41.01 15.83
CA GLN A 12 12.95 39.72 15.16
C GLN A 12 11.60 39.42 14.49
N PRO A 13 11.59 38.88 13.25
CA PRO A 13 10.36 38.53 12.57
C PRO A 13 9.63 37.46 13.41
N GLN A 14 8.41 37.80 13.82
CA GLN A 14 7.51 36.84 14.49
C GLN A 14 7.26 35.68 13.56
N ARG A 15 7.79 34.50 13.90
CA ARG A 15 7.43 33.25 13.22
C ARG A 15 5.92 33.08 13.34
N GLU A 16 5.23 33.12 12.22
CA GLU A 16 3.80 32.80 12.15
C GLU A 16 3.58 31.45 12.81
N ARG A 17 2.71 31.41 13.82
CA ARG A 17 2.34 30.20 14.52
C ARG A 17 1.56 29.31 13.56
N GLN A 18 2.16 28.22 13.10
CA GLN A 18 1.43 27.21 12.35
C GLN A 18 0.33 26.63 13.23
N PRO A 19 -0.87 26.38 12.68
CA PRO A 19 -1.94 25.73 13.43
C PRO A 19 -1.49 24.35 13.91
N PRO A 20 -1.96 23.88 15.06
CA PRO A 20 -1.55 22.59 15.61
C PRO A 20 -1.93 21.45 14.63
N PRO A 21 -1.10 20.40 14.49
CA PRO A 21 -1.37 19.26 13.62
C PRO A 21 -2.72 18.63 13.94
N ARG A 22 -3.46 18.23 12.91
CA ARG A 22 -4.76 17.56 13.09
C ARG A 22 -4.54 16.07 13.39
N THR A 23 -5.32 15.52 14.32
CA THR A 23 -5.35 14.06 14.56
C THR A 23 -6.50 13.45 13.79
N HIS A 24 -6.24 12.38 13.07
CA HIS A 24 -7.23 11.60 12.33
C HIS A 24 -7.34 10.21 12.97
N LYS A 25 -8.57 9.77 13.21
CA LYS A 25 -8.87 8.39 13.62
C LYS A 25 -9.08 7.55 12.37
N THR A 26 -8.54 6.33 12.36
CA THR A 26 -8.63 5.41 11.24
C THR A 26 -9.80 4.44 11.39
N THR A 27 -10.33 4.00 10.25
CA THR A 27 -11.20 2.83 10.15
C THR A 27 -10.41 1.72 9.48
N THR A 28 -10.41 0.54 10.09
CA THR A 28 -9.71 -0.62 9.53
C THR A 28 -10.51 -1.19 8.36
N ILE A 29 -9.89 -1.31 7.21
CA ILE A 29 -10.40 -1.99 6.03
C ILE A 29 -9.61 -3.28 5.85
N ARG A 30 -10.28 -4.44 5.90
CA ARG A 30 -9.64 -5.72 5.62
C ARG A 30 -9.43 -5.88 4.11
N ASN A 31 -8.18 -6.07 3.69
CA ASN A 31 -7.86 -6.42 2.32
C ASN A 31 -7.86 -7.94 2.16
N HIS A 32 -8.74 -8.48 1.30
CA HIS A 32 -8.91 -9.92 1.10
C HIS A 32 -7.95 -10.50 0.07
N VAL A 33 -7.28 -9.68 -0.72
CA VAL A 33 -6.35 -10.11 -1.76
C VAL A 33 -5.12 -9.22 -1.77
N ASN A 34 -3.95 -9.81 -1.74
CA ASN A 34 -2.70 -9.06 -1.67
C ASN A 34 -1.65 -9.65 -2.61
N LEU A 35 -1.06 -8.79 -3.44
CA LEU A 35 0.12 -9.11 -4.23
C LEU A 35 1.36 -8.70 -3.45
N GLY A 36 2.22 -9.66 -3.14
CA GLY A 36 3.51 -9.43 -2.49
C GLY A 36 4.47 -8.70 -3.43
N LYS A 37 4.75 -7.40 -3.19
CA LYS A 37 5.61 -6.57 -4.05
C LYS A 37 7.01 -7.17 -4.27
N ALA A 38 7.60 -7.76 -3.23
CA ALA A 38 8.92 -8.39 -3.28
C ALA A 38 8.95 -9.68 -4.09
N SER A 39 7.79 -10.24 -4.45
CA SER A 39 7.68 -11.46 -5.23
C SER A 39 7.50 -11.24 -6.73
N LEU A 40 7.52 -9.98 -7.18
CA LEU A 40 7.41 -9.64 -8.59
C LEU A 40 8.63 -10.12 -9.35
N GLU A 41 8.39 -10.88 -10.39
CA GLU A 41 9.42 -11.45 -11.27
C GLU A 41 9.05 -11.24 -12.74
N VAL A 42 10.05 -11.03 -13.59
CA VAL A 42 9.90 -11.09 -15.03
C VAL A 42 10.40 -12.44 -15.50
N ILE A 43 9.57 -13.16 -16.26
CA ILE A 43 9.94 -14.41 -16.89
C ILE A 43 10.34 -14.08 -18.32
N GLU A 44 11.58 -14.44 -18.68
CA GLU A 44 12.10 -14.27 -20.03
C GLU A 44 12.02 -15.59 -20.81
N ASP A 45 11.45 -15.54 -22.00
CA ASP A 45 11.48 -16.62 -22.97
C ASP A 45 12.34 -16.18 -24.15
N VAL A 46 13.56 -16.68 -24.16
CA VAL A 46 14.52 -16.44 -25.23
C VAL A 46 14.24 -17.47 -26.35
N GLY A 47 13.28 -17.12 -27.21
CA GLY A 47 12.93 -17.95 -28.36
C GLY A 47 14.11 -18.20 -29.30
N SER A 48 13.90 -19.09 -30.28
CA SER A 48 14.83 -19.31 -31.38
C SER A 48 15.19 -17.98 -32.06
N LEU A 49 16.37 -17.89 -32.65
CA LEU A 49 17.01 -16.72 -33.28
C LEU A 49 16.11 -15.82 -34.15
N THR A 50 14.90 -16.28 -34.49
CA THR A 50 13.95 -15.54 -35.34
C THR A 50 12.81 -14.86 -34.56
N ASN A 51 12.51 -15.25 -33.30
CA ASN A 51 11.31 -14.82 -32.59
C ASN A 51 11.52 -13.72 -31.53
N GLY A 52 12.78 -13.33 -31.29
CA GLY A 52 13.09 -12.31 -30.26
C GLY A 52 12.82 -12.78 -28.85
N VAL A 53 13.06 -11.89 -27.89
CA VAL A 53 12.78 -12.11 -26.46
C VAL A 53 11.31 -11.80 -26.19
N LYS A 54 10.63 -12.72 -25.50
CA LYS A 54 9.30 -12.51 -24.96
C LYS A 54 9.38 -12.46 -23.43
N ILE A 55 8.55 -11.64 -22.82
CA ILE A 55 8.50 -11.48 -21.37
C ILE A 55 7.10 -11.74 -20.84
N GLY A 56 7.05 -12.38 -19.68
CA GLY A 56 5.87 -12.59 -18.86
C GLY A 56 6.11 -12.13 -17.45
N ILE A 57 5.05 -12.06 -16.64
CA ILE A 57 5.09 -11.63 -15.24
C ILE A 57 4.68 -12.79 -14.34
N ALA A 58 5.40 -12.96 -13.23
CA ALA A 58 5.03 -13.84 -12.14
C ALA A 58 5.07 -13.08 -10.81
N PHE A 59 4.26 -13.54 -9.85
CA PHE A 59 4.19 -12.97 -8.51
C PHE A 59 3.50 -13.94 -7.54
N LYS A 60 3.61 -13.68 -6.23
CA LYS A 60 2.86 -14.40 -5.20
C LYS A 60 1.65 -13.60 -4.74
N VAL A 61 0.59 -14.33 -4.43
CA VAL A 61 -0.70 -13.82 -3.98
C VAL A 61 -1.06 -14.44 -2.65
N ASP A 62 -1.46 -13.61 -1.71
CA ASP A 62 -2.14 -14.01 -0.49
C ASP A 62 -3.62 -13.64 -0.64
N ALA A 63 -4.51 -14.60 -0.49
CA ALA A 63 -5.94 -14.41 -0.67
C ALA A 63 -6.76 -15.12 0.41
N ASP A 64 -7.59 -14.38 1.13
CA ASP A 64 -8.55 -14.94 2.10
C ASP A 64 -9.76 -15.60 1.40
N LYS A 65 -9.97 -15.27 0.15
CA LYS A 65 -11.12 -15.69 -0.67
C LYS A 65 -10.65 -16.07 -2.06
N PRO A 66 -11.40 -16.92 -2.76
CA PRO A 66 -11.18 -17.11 -4.20
C PRO A 66 -11.17 -15.77 -4.92
N CYS A 67 -10.21 -15.58 -5.80
CA CYS A 67 -10.03 -14.36 -6.54
C CYS A 67 -9.65 -14.62 -8.00
N ARG A 68 -9.65 -13.57 -8.81
CA ARG A 68 -9.07 -13.63 -10.14
C ARG A 68 -7.92 -12.63 -10.25
N ALA A 69 -6.88 -13.03 -10.94
CA ALA A 69 -5.74 -12.21 -11.30
C ALA A 69 -5.83 -11.83 -12.77
N SER A 70 -5.69 -10.55 -13.06
CA SER A 70 -5.69 -9.98 -14.41
C SER A 70 -4.44 -9.15 -14.60
N VAL A 71 -3.77 -9.31 -15.75
CA VAL A 71 -2.57 -8.55 -16.12
C VAL A 71 -2.86 -7.76 -17.39
N ALA A 72 -2.47 -6.50 -17.39
CA ALA A 72 -2.58 -5.65 -18.57
C ALA A 72 -1.27 -4.89 -18.80
N PHE A 73 -0.86 -4.83 -20.06
CA PHE A 73 0.33 -4.11 -20.49
C PHE A 73 -0.04 -2.77 -21.07
N ARG A 74 0.83 -1.77 -20.84
CA ARG A 74 0.72 -0.42 -21.37
C ARG A 74 -0.67 0.16 -21.19
N VAL A 75 -0.96 0.55 -19.99
CA VAL A 75 -2.28 1.03 -19.57
C VAL A 75 -2.27 2.50 -19.18
N GLU A 76 -3.37 3.16 -19.45
CA GLU A 76 -3.65 4.52 -19.01
C GLU A 76 -4.74 4.48 -17.93
N GLU A 77 -4.48 5.13 -16.80
CA GLU A 77 -5.44 5.30 -15.72
C GLU A 77 -6.23 6.59 -15.95
N LYS A 78 -7.51 6.46 -16.33
CA LYS A 78 -8.40 7.62 -16.52
C LYS A 78 -9.29 7.84 -15.32
N PRO A 79 -9.38 9.08 -14.79
CA PRO A 79 -10.39 9.42 -13.82
C PRO A 79 -11.77 9.19 -14.41
N LYS A 80 -12.69 8.63 -13.65
CA LYS A 80 -14.08 8.50 -14.08
C LYS A 80 -14.77 9.85 -13.86
N GLU A 81 -15.28 10.46 -14.93
CA GLU A 81 -16.02 11.69 -14.85
C GLU A 81 -17.22 11.56 -13.90
N GLY A 82 -17.38 12.51 -12.98
CA GLY A 82 -18.48 12.56 -12.02
C GLY A 82 -18.35 11.63 -10.81
N ALA A 83 -17.27 10.85 -10.68
CA ALA A 83 -17.01 10.06 -9.47
C ALA A 83 -16.44 10.94 -8.36
N ARG A 84 -17.06 10.89 -7.19
CA ARG A 84 -16.69 11.71 -6.03
C ARG A 84 -15.31 11.41 -5.46
N PHE A 85 -14.75 10.23 -5.70
CA PHE A 85 -13.43 9.80 -5.28
C PHE A 85 -12.87 8.78 -6.28
N ASP A 86 -11.77 9.11 -6.94
CA ASP A 86 -10.77 8.29 -7.65
C ASP A 86 -11.17 6.92 -8.24
N ALA A 87 -12.41 6.76 -8.68
CA ALA A 87 -12.77 5.62 -9.50
C ALA A 87 -12.06 5.79 -10.86
N CYS A 88 -10.85 5.25 -10.95
CA CYS A 88 -10.09 5.29 -12.19
C CYS A 88 -10.38 4.04 -13.01
N SER A 89 -10.69 4.22 -14.28
CA SER A 89 -10.68 3.12 -15.24
C SER A 89 -9.25 2.90 -15.72
N VAL A 90 -8.83 1.66 -15.80
CA VAL A 90 -7.52 1.27 -16.31
C VAL A 90 -7.73 0.65 -17.69
N ASN A 91 -7.29 1.35 -18.73
CA ASN A 91 -7.54 0.96 -20.12
C ASN A 91 -6.22 0.73 -20.86
N PRO A 92 -6.11 -0.33 -21.70
CA PRO A 92 -4.95 -0.50 -22.56
C PRO A 92 -4.87 0.62 -23.59
N ILE A 93 -3.66 1.06 -23.89
CA ILE A 93 -3.39 2.02 -24.97
C ILE A 93 -3.51 1.29 -26.30
N ALA A 94 -4.36 1.76 -27.18
CA ALA A 94 -4.95 1.06 -28.34
C ALA A 94 -4.05 0.32 -29.34
N ARG A 95 -2.72 0.47 -29.26
CA ARG A 95 -1.79 -0.25 -30.15
C ARG A 95 -1.09 -1.45 -29.53
N ALA A 96 -1.26 -1.67 -28.24
CA ALA A 96 -0.49 -2.63 -27.46
C ALA A 96 -1.36 -3.58 -26.63
N SER A 97 -2.59 -3.82 -27.05
CA SER A 97 -3.49 -4.75 -26.35
C SER A 97 -3.02 -6.19 -26.52
N VAL A 98 -2.06 -6.59 -25.71
CA VAL A 98 -1.83 -8.01 -25.47
C VAL A 98 -2.97 -8.48 -24.59
N HIS A 99 -3.79 -9.37 -25.09
CA HIS A 99 -4.85 -9.99 -24.31
C HIS A 99 -4.22 -11.07 -23.42
N VAL A 100 -4.22 -10.80 -22.11
CA VAL A 100 -3.86 -11.80 -21.10
C VAL A 100 -5.17 -12.25 -20.45
N PRO A 101 -5.55 -13.53 -20.58
CA PRO A 101 -6.75 -14.04 -19.92
C PRO A 101 -6.60 -13.94 -18.41
N SER A 102 -7.71 -13.64 -17.73
CA SER A 102 -7.72 -13.66 -16.27
C SER A 102 -7.61 -15.08 -15.75
N VAL A 103 -6.84 -15.27 -14.69
CA VAL A 103 -6.63 -16.57 -14.03
C VAL A 103 -7.34 -16.56 -12.68
N ARG A 104 -8.07 -17.64 -12.37
CA ARG A 104 -8.67 -17.84 -11.05
C ARG A 104 -7.66 -18.46 -10.11
N LEU A 105 -7.68 -17.97 -8.89
CA LEU A 105 -6.88 -18.45 -7.77
C LEU A 105 -7.82 -18.78 -6.61
N ASP A 106 -7.54 -19.87 -5.92
CA ASP A 106 -8.28 -20.25 -4.71
C ASP A 106 -7.89 -19.36 -3.52
N ALA A 107 -8.56 -19.52 -2.39
CA ALA A 107 -8.11 -18.94 -1.14
C ALA A 107 -6.81 -19.65 -0.68
N GLY A 108 -5.82 -18.88 -0.24
CA GLY A 108 -4.53 -19.41 0.21
C GLY A 108 -3.45 -18.34 0.29
N LEU A 109 -2.37 -18.66 1.00
CA LEU A 109 -1.21 -17.80 1.16
C LEU A 109 -0.08 -18.23 0.21
N GLY A 110 0.67 -17.26 -0.30
CA GLY A 110 1.86 -17.50 -1.11
C GLY A 110 1.61 -18.19 -2.44
N GLN A 111 0.39 -18.16 -2.95
CA GLN A 111 0.05 -18.78 -4.24
C GLN A 111 0.81 -18.11 -5.37
N ARG A 112 1.52 -18.90 -6.18
CA ARG A 112 2.26 -18.37 -7.33
C ARG A 112 1.31 -18.22 -8.52
N TYR A 113 1.19 -16.98 -9.00
CA TYR A 113 0.66 -16.69 -10.33
C TYR A 113 1.83 -16.67 -11.32
N GLU A 114 1.63 -17.27 -12.48
CA GLU A 114 2.54 -17.16 -13.62
C GLU A 114 1.71 -16.89 -14.85
N MET A 115 2.07 -15.86 -15.59
CA MET A 115 1.38 -15.50 -16.83
C MET A 115 1.51 -16.64 -17.84
N PRO A 116 0.42 -17.04 -18.54
CA PRO A 116 0.47 -18.07 -19.56
C PRO A 116 1.47 -17.70 -20.67
N ARG A 117 2.30 -18.67 -21.09
CA ARG A 117 3.40 -18.42 -22.07
C ARG A 117 2.90 -17.92 -23.41
N GLU A 118 1.72 -18.36 -23.84
CA GLU A 118 1.04 -17.87 -25.05
C GLU A 118 0.68 -16.40 -25.00
N SER A 119 0.57 -15.83 -23.81
CA SER A 119 0.28 -14.42 -23.57
C SER A 119 1.54 -13.56 -23.37
N PHE A 120 2.74 -14.14 -23.42
CA PHE A 120 3.99 -13.39 -23.26
C PHE A 120 4.14 -12.33 -24.34
N VAL A 121 4.60 -11.16 -23.93
CA VAL A 121 4.75 -9.98 -24.78
C VAL A 121 6.11 -10.00 -25.48
N SER A 122 6.11 -9.83 -26.79
CA SER A 122 7.36 -9.70 -27.55
C SER A 122 7.98 -8.31 -27.31
N VAL A 123 9.24 -8.30 -26.88
CA VAL A 123 10.04 -7.07 -26.71
C VAL A 123 10.25 -6.34 -28.05
N GLY A 124 10.04 -6.99 -29.18
CA GLY A 124 10.07 -6.35 -30.48
C GLY A 124 8.74 -5.75 -30.93
N ALA A 125 7.62 -6.19 -30.35
CA ALA A 125 6.29 -5.65 -30.65
C ALA A 125 5.99 -4.37 -29.84
N LEU A 126 6.53 -4.27 -28.63
CA LEU A 126 6.60 -3.05 -27.84
C LEU A 126 8.06 -2.61 -27.74
N SER A 127 8.31 -1.32 -27.89
CA SER A 127 9.66 -0.79 -27.69
C SER A 127 10.08 -0.93 -26.22
N VAL A 128 11.38 -0.92 -25.98
CA VAL A 128 11.91 -0.95 -24.60
C VAL A 128 11.34 0.21 -23.79
N ALA A 129 11.28 1.42 -24.35
CA ALA A 129 10.70 2.59 -23.71
C ALA A 129 9.23 2.37 -23.30
N GLU A 130 8.44 1.75 -24.17
CA GLU A 130 7.03 1.45 -23.86
C GLU A 130 6.84 0.43 -22.73
N LEU A 131 7.83 -0.40 -22.49
CA LEU A 131 7.82 -1.39 -21.41
C LEU A 131 8.43 -0.86 -20.10
N THR A 132 9.34 0.13 -20.18
CA THR A 132 10.07 0.62 -19.01
C THR A 132 9.59 1.99 -18.50
N GLU A 133 9.02 2.83 -19.36
CA GLU A 133 8.66 4.19 -18.99
C GLU A 133 7.25 4.24 -18.38
N ALA A 134 7.20 4.53 -17.09
CA ALA A 134 5.99 4.99 -16.42
C ALA A 134 5.92 6.51 -16.47
N ASP A 135 4.79 7.06 -16.88
CA ASP A 135 4.53 8.51 -16.85
C ASP A 135 3.42 8.80 -15.82
N PRO A 136 3.77 9.19 -14.58
CA PRO A 136 2.79 9.49 -13.55
C PRO A 136 1.91 10.70 -13.87
N GLU A 137 2.41 11.66 -14.67
CA GLU A 137 1.65 12.88 -15.06
C GLU A 137 0.55 12.51 -16.06
N ARG A 138 0.87 11.68 -17.03
CA ARG A 138 -0.10 11.13 -18.00
C ARG A 138 -0.83 9.90 -17.46
N ARG A 139 -0.47 9.45 -16.26
CA ARG A 139 -1.02 8.25 -15.63
C ARG A 139 -0.92 7.00 -16.51
N THR A 140 0.21 6.85 -17.18
CA THR A 140 0.50 5.66 -18.01
C THR A 140 1.51 4.77 -17.32
N TYR A 141 1.27 3.45 -17.41
CA TYR A 141 2.06 2.44 -16.72
C TYR A 141 2.37 1.28 -17.65
N PRO A 142 3.62 0.75 -17.61
CA PRO A 142 4.02 -0.39 -18.44
C PRO A 142 3.19 -1.65 -18.20
N VAL A 143 2.97 -1.99 -16.90
CA VAL A 143 2.21 -3.17 -16.49
C VAL A 143 1.31 -2.82 -15.31
N VAL A 144 0.11 -3.35 -15.33
CA VAL A 144 -0.81 -3.30 -14.20
C VAL A 144 -1.34 -4.70 -13.92
N VAL A 145 -1.27 -5.10 -12.66
CA VAL A 145 -1.89 -6.34 -12.15
C VAL A 145 -3.07 -5.96 -11.26
N ARG A 146 -4.21 -6.62 -11.47
CA ARG A 146 -5.37 -6.50 -10.60
C ARG A 146 -5.79 -7.85 -10.07
N LEU A 147 -5.89 -7.93 -8.75
CA LEU A 147 -6.53 -9.01 -8.02
C LEU A 147 -7.95 -8.57 -7.65
N GLU A 148 -8.95 -9.40 -7.93
CA GLU A 148 -10.35 -9.08 -7.67
C GLU A 148 -11.04 -10.24 -6.97
N CYS A 149 -11.79 -9.96 -5.90
CA CYS A 149 -12.64 -10.91 -5.22
C CYS A 149 -14.03 -10.30 -4.93
N VAL A 150 -14.99 -11.17 -4.60
CA VAL A 150 -16.31 -10.70 -4.17
C VAL A 150 -16.19 -10.10 -2.77
N SER A 151 -16.77 -8.93 -2.54
CA SER A 151 -16.77 -8.27 -1.22
C SER A 151 -17.34 -9.17 -0.13
N SER A 152 -16.92 -8.95 1.11
CA SER A 152 -17.49 -9.63 2.28
C SER A 152 -18.84 -9.04 2.71
N ASP A 153 -19.15 -7.85 2.24
CA ASP A 153 -20.36 -7.14 2.58
C ASP A 153 -21.56 -7.78 1.88
N GLY A 154 -22.37 -8.51 2.64
CA GLY A 154 -23.52 -9.23 2.12
C GLY A 154 -24.61 -8.34 1.51
N GLU A 155 -24.67 -7.06 1.90
CA GLU A 155 -25.62 -6.11 1.33
C GLU A 155 -25.21 -5.70 -0.08
N THR A 156 -23.91 -5.60 -0.36
CA THR A 156 -23.42 -5.16 -1.67
C THR A 156 -23.22 -6.32 -2.65
N ASN A 157 -22.92 -7.52 -2.18
CA ASN A 157 -22.57 -8.65 -3.05
C ASN A 157 -23.77 -9.47 -3.57
N GLN A 158 -24.92 -9.48 -2.86
CA GLN A 158 -26.19 -10.10 -3.28
C GLN A 158 -26.06 -11.43 -4.06
N GLY A 159 -25.25 -12.36 -3.57
CA GLY A 159 -25.01 -13.64 -4.20
C GLY A 159 -24.11 -13.62 -5.45
N LYS A 160 -23.36 -12.57 -5.66
CA LYS A 160 -22.36 -12.46 -6.72
C LYS A 160 -21.21 -13.46 -6.54
N THR A 161 -20.68 -13.94 -7.65
CA THR A 161 -19.58 -14.90 -7.73
C THR A 161 -18.45 -14.36 -8.62
N LEU A 162 -17.37 -15.12 -8.76
CA LEU A 162 -16.30 -14.76 -9.69
C LEU A 162 -16.75 -14.81 -11.16
N ASP A 163 -17.83 -15.53 -11.49
CA ASP A 163 -18.37 -15.59 -12.84
C ASP A 163 -19.13 -14.32 -13.25
N ASP A 164 -19.56 -13.52 -12.27
CA ASP A 164 -20.26 -12.26 -12.53
C ASP A 164 -19.33 -11.11 -12.90
N PHE A 165 -18.01 -11.28 -12.77
CA PHE A 165 -17.08 -10.25 -13.19
C PHE A 165 -17.07 -10.11 -14.71
N PRO A 166 -17.27 -8.89 -15.23
CA PRO A 166 -17.26 -8.69 -16.67
C PRO A 166 -15.87 -9.01 -17.25
N GLU A 167 -15.86 -9.68 -18.37
CA GLU A 167 -14.64 -9.83 -19.16
C GLU A 167 -14.48 -8.63 -20.10
N ASN A 168 -13.24 -8.22 -20.32
CA ASN A 168 -12.94 -7.20 -21.30
C ASN A 168 -12.46 -7.84 -22.61
N PRO A 169 -13.33 -7.99 -23.62
CA PRO A 169 -12.95 -8.66 -24.88
C PRO A 169 -11.89 -7.92 -25.69
N ARG A 170 -11.62 -6.66 -25.33
CA ARG A 170 -10.57 -5.85 -25.98
C ARG A 170 -9.23 -5.94 -25.26
N GLY A 171 -9.10 -6.81 -24.25
CA GLY A 171 -7.97 -6.81 -23.33
C GLY A 171 -8.04 -5.68 -22.32
N GLY A 172 -7.12 -5.68 -21.35
CA GLY A 172 -7.11 -4.73 -20.24
C GLY A 172 -7.97 -5.18 -19.08
N LEU A 173 -8.15 -4.27 -18.11
CA LEU A 173 -8.85 -4.58 -16.87
C LEU A 173 -10.33 -4.24 -16.99
N SER A 174 -11.15 -5.08 -16.40
CA SER A 174 -12.59 -4.86 -16.31
C SER A 174 -12.91 -3.60 -15.50
N PRO A 175 -14.07 -2.96 -15.72
CA PRO A 175 -14.52 -1.90 -14.83
C PRO A 175 -14.71 -2.40 -13.41
N LEU A 176 -14.30 -1.59 -12.43
CA LEU A 176 -14.46 -1.90 -11.01
C LEU A 176 -15.95 -1.97 -10.65
N GLN A 177 -16.33 -3.01 -9.93
CA GLN A 177 -17.70 -3.27 -9.50
C GLN A 177 -17.92 -2.80 -8.07
N SER A 178 -19.08 -2.24 -7.73
CA SER A 178 -19.41 -1.79 -6.37
C SER A 178 -19.47 -2.94 -5.35
N TRP A 179 -19.80 -4.14 -5.80
CA TRP A 179 -19.89 -5.37 -5.01
C TRP A 179 -18.58 -6.14 -4.91
N SER A 180 -17.51 -5.64 -5.51
CA SER A 180 -16.20 -6.28 -5.49
C SER A 180 -15.23 -5.55 -4.59
N GLN A 181 -14.21 -6.28 -4.15
CA GLN A 181 -12.99 -5.73 -3.61
C GLN A 181 -11.84 -6.07 -4.55
N SER A 182 -10.93 -5.13 -4.75
CA SER A 182 -9.76 -5.38 -5.58
C SER A 182 -8.51 -4.70 -5.04
N GLN A 183 -7.35 -5.28 -5.38
CA GLN A 183 -6.06 -4.62 -5.27
C GLN A 183 -5.46 -4.46 -6.67
N THR A 184 -5.09 -3.25 -7.02
CA THR A 184 -4.44 -2.91 -8.29
C THR A 184 -3.00 -2.49 -8.03
N THR A 185 -2.04 -3.22 -8.59
CA THR A 185 -0.60 -2.95 -8.50
C THR A 185 -0.10 -2.39 -9.82
N TYR A 186 0.50 -1.22 -9.78
CA TYR A 186 1.12 -0.55 -10.93
C TYR A 186 2.60 -0.84 -10.91
N ILE A 187 3.14 -1.30 -12.04
CA ILE A 187 4.47 -1.91 -12.15
C ILE A 187 5.24 -1.23 -13.26
N GLU A 188 6.49 -0.88 -12.98
CA GLU A 188 7.49 -0.56 -14.00
C GLU A 188 8.38 -1.77 -14.26
N LEU A 189 8.83 -1.91 -15.50
CA LEU A 189 9.84 -2.88 -15.85
C LEU A 189 11.17 -2.15 -16.03
N ARG A 190 12.24 -2.77 -15.58
CA ARG A 190 13.61 -2.26 -15.76
C ARG A 190 14.42 -3.28 -16.49
N ARG A 191 15.23 -2.81 -17.42
CA ARG A 191 16.20 -3.66 -18.13
C ARG A 191 17.61 -3.25 -17.71
N ASP A 192 18.33 -4.18 -17.14
CA ASP A 192 19.72 -3.95 -16.79
C ASP A 192 20.58 -3.77 -18.05
N ALA A 193 21.35 -2.68 -18.11
CA ALA A 193 22.11 -2.33 -19.30
C ALA A 193 23.31 -3.26 -19.56
N ALA A 194 23.85 -3.90 -18.52
CA ALA A 194 25.02 -4.76 -18.62
C ALA A 194 24.64 -6.20 -18.91
N SER A 195 23.69 -6.76 -18.18
CA SER A 195 23.24 -8.15 -18.33
C SER A 195 22.10 -8.32 -19.34
N GLY A 196 21.35 -7.25 -19.61
CA GLY A 196 20.14 -7.29 -20.43
C GLY A 196 18.93 -7.91 -19.76
N HIS A 197 19.04 -8.36 -18.49
CA HIS A 197 17.95 -8.96 -17.74
C HIS A 197 16.86 -7.95 -17.37
N TRP A 198 15.63 -8.46 -17.33
CA TRP A 198 14.46 -7.70 -16.95
C TRP A 198 14.11 -7.91 -15.47
N SER A 199 13.67 -6.85 -14.83
CA SER A 199 13.13 -6.87 -13.46
C SER A 199 11.82 -6.08 -13.38
N ALA A 200 10.96 -6.40 -12.40
CA ALA A 200 9.68 -5.74 -12.18
C ALA A 200 9.66 -5.08 -10.80
N HIS A 201 9.18 -3.84 -10.74
CA HIS A 201 9.11 -3.06 -9.51
C HIS A 201 7.73 -2.44 -9.35
N ALA A 202 7.12 -2.64 -8.18
CA ALA A 202 5.85 -2.00 -7.86
C ALA A 202 6.06 -0.51 -7.59
N LEU A 203 5.36 0.34 -8.34
CA LEU A 203 5.36 1.79 -8.17
C LEU A 203 4.38 2.21 -7.09
N LYS A 204 3.16 1.70 -7.17
CA LYS A 204 2.08 1.97 -6.22
C LYS A 204 1.08 0.83 -6.21
N GLN A 205 0.30 0.75 -5.14
CA GLN A 205 -0.84 -0.15 -5.04
C GLN A 205 -2.08 0.63 -4.63
N LYS A 206 -3.21 0.28 -5.19
CA LYS A 206 -4.52 0.83 -4.81
C LYS A 206 -5.47 -0.30 -4.45
N ILE A 207 -6.30 -0.08 -3.44
CA ILE A 207 -7.44 -0.97 -3.14
C ILE A 207 -8.74 -0.29 -3.55
N TRP A 208 -9.67 -1.11 -4.02
CA TRP A 208 -11.05 -0.73 -4.27
C TRP A 208 -11.95 -1.47 -3.31
N VAL A 209 -12.74 -0.73 -2.55
CA VAL A 209 -13.66 -1.28 -1.56
C VAL A 209 -14.84 -0.34 -1.35
N HIS A 210 -16.05 -0.87 -1.24
CA HIS A 210 -17.28 -0.11 -1.04
C HIS A 210 -17.45 1.08 -2.01
N GLY A 211 -17.06 0.89 -3.27
CA GLY A 211 -17.18 1.94 -4.29
C GLY A 211 -16.16 3.07 -4.22
N SER A 212 -15.12 2.93 -3.39
CA SER A 212 -14.06 3.91 -3.21
C SER A 212 -12.67 3.32 -3.45
N SER A 213 -11.77 4.13 -3.99
CA SER A 213 -10.38 3.74 -4.23
C SER A 213 -9.46 4.41 -3.22
N TYR A 214 -8.54 3.64 -2.66
CA TYR A 214 -7.54 4.11 -1.70
C TYR A 214 -6.15 3.70 -2.17
N GLU A 215 -5.19 4.61 -2.12
CA GLU A 215 -3.80 4.29 -2.38
C GLU A 215 -3.13 3.76 -1.12
N LEU A 216 -2.48 2.61 -1.24
CA LEU A 216 -1.75 1.98 -0.14
C LEU A 216 -0.42 2.71 0.08
N GLN A 217 -0.21 3.13 1.29
CA GLN A 217 1.03 3.76 1.74
C GLN A 217 1.65 2.89 2.82
N GLU A 218 2.95 2.65 2.74
CA GLU A 218 3.68 1.92 3.78
C GLU A 218 3.84 2.80 5.03
N ILE A 219 3.63 2.19 6.19
CA ILE A 219 3.88 2.81 7.49
C ILE A 219 5.16 2.20 8.04
N TYR A 220 6.15 3.04 8.31
CA TYR A 220 7.44 2.59 8.83
C TYR A 220 7.37 2.31 10.33
N GLY A 221 7.84 1.14 10.76
CA GLY A 221 7.84 0.71 12.15
C GLY A 221 6.67 -0.20 12.54
N ILE A 222 5.75 -0.52 11.63
CA ILE A 222 4.65 -1.44 11.89
C ILE A 222 5.11 -2.91 11.93
N GLU A 223 6.20 -3.23 11.25
CA GLU A 223 6.76 -4.60 11.17
C GLU A 223 7.26 -5.10 12.53
N SER A 224 7.56 -4.18 13.44
CA SER A 224 7.99 -4.50 14.80
C SER A 224 6.82 -4.85 15.73
N CYS A 225 5.58 -4.57 15.35
CA CYS A 225 4.41 -4.69 16.22
C CYS A 225 3.59 -5.98 16.01
N GLY A 226 4.11 -7.01 15.39
CA GLY A 226 3.30 -8.16 15.02
C GLY A 226 3.97 -9.52 14.87
N ALA A 227 5.24 -9.66 15.18
CA ALA A 227 5.96 -10.91 14.96
C ALA A 227 6.12 -11.74 16.23
N SER A 228 5.00 -12.24 16.77
CA SER A 228 5.03 -13.39 17.69
C SER A 228 4.16 -14.50 17.15
N SER A 229 4.64 -15.23 16.16
CA SER A 229 4.36 -16.67 15.96
C SER A 229 5.21 -17.25 14.83
N GLY A 230 6.24 -18.02 15.23
CA GLY A 230 6.63 -19.29 14.63
C GLY A 230 7.27 -19.30 13.25
N GLY A 231 8.56 -19.62 13.20
CA GLY A 231 9.09 -20.50 12.16
C GLY A 231 10.14 -19.92 11.22
N ASP A 232 11.36 -20.42 11.42
CA ASP A 232 12.48 -20.55 10.52
C ASP A 232 13.32 -19.33 10.11
N HIS A 233 14.38 -19.23 10.86
CA HIS A 233 15.59 -18.45 10.55
C HIS A 233 16.40 -19.14 9.46
N ASN A 234 16.62 -18.49 8.32
CA ASN A 234 17.89 -18.56 7.63
C ASN A 234 18.07 -17.38 6.65
N ALA A 235 18.86 -16.42 7.02
CA ALA A 235 19.81 -15.70 6.16
C ALA A 235 20.47 -14.59 6.98
N GLY A 236 21.74 -14.77 7.25
CA GLY A 236 22.54 -13.88 8.04
C GLY A 236 22.85 -12.55 7.39
N THR A 237 22.85 -11.52 8.20
CA THR A 237 23.95 -10.54 8.28
C THR A 237 23.93 -9.91 9.67
N SER A 238 25.05 -10.02 10.31
CA SER A 238 25.39 -9.60 11.65
C SER A 238 25.35 -8.08 11.84
N SER A 239 24.63 -7.62 12.86
CA SER A 239 25.13 -6.63 13.80
C SER A 239 24.36 -6.76 15.12
N SER A 240 25.01 -7.48 16.03
CA SER A 240 24.61 -7.66 17.42
C SER A 240 24.79 -6.37 18.19
N PHE A 241 23.70 -5.79 18.66
CA PHE A 241 23.65 -5.18 19.99
C PHE A 241 22.31 -5.60 20.57
N GLY A 242 22.36 -6.22 21.77
CA GLY A 242 21.21 -6.79 22.44
C GLY A 242 20.10 -5.75 22.64
N ALA A 243 19.09 -5.84 21.81
CA ALA A 243 17.84 -5.16 21.99
C ALA A 243 16.85 -6.22 22.45
N ASP A 244 16.22 -6.01 23.60
CA ASP A 244 15.08 -6.77 24.05
C ASP A 244 14.03 -6.79 22.92
N PRO A 245 13.49 -7.95 22.53
CA PRO A 245 12.47 -8.04 21.48
C PRO A 245 11.20 -7.26 21.80
N ASP A 246 10.99 -6.87 23.06
CA ASP A 246 9.84 -6.12 23.56
C ASP A 246 10.00 -4.59 23.38
N ALA A 247 11.23 -4.08 23.30
CA ALA A 247 11.52 -2.64 23.19
C ALA A 247 11.14 -2.03 21.82
N SER A 248 10.81 -2.84 20.83
CA SER A 248 10.46 -2.37 19.48
C SER A 248 9.01 -1.87 19.35
N GLU A 249 8.14 -2.17 20.30
CA GLU A 249 6.72 -1.82 20.27
C GLU A 249 6.37 -0.56 21.08
N GLU A 250 7.27 -0.10 21.93
CA GLU A 250 7.01 1.02 22.82
C GLU A 250 7.19 2.39 22.17
N CYS A 251 6.41 3.35 22.63
CA CYS A 251 6.49 4.75 22.25
C CYS A 251 7.89 5.31 22.48
N VAL A 252 8.53 5.91 21.46
CA VAL A 252 9.90 6.45 21.57
C VAL A 252 10.01 7.69 22.44
N ILE A 253 8.88 8.23 22.94
CA ILE A 253 8.84 9.42 23.80
C ILE A 253 8.71 9.02 25.27
N CYS A 254 7.69 8.25 25.64
CA CYS A 254 7.45 7.86 27.04
C CYS A 254 8.10 6.50 27.40
N LEU A 255 8.44 5.66 26.43
CA LEU A 255 9.05 4.33 26.64
C LEU A 255 8.19 3.44 27.58
N SER A 256 6.87 3.56 27.50
CA SER A 256 5.94 2.85 28.40
C SER A 256 4.72 2.33 27.68
N GLU A 257 4.14 3.12 26.77
CA GLU A 257 2.92 2.78 26.05
C GLU A 257 3.22 2.26 24.65
N PRO A 258 2.41 1.35 24.11
CA PRO A 258 2.61 0.88 22.73
C PRO A 258 2.44 2.00 21.71
N ARG A 259 3.13 1.88 20.58
CA ARG A 259 2.99 2.82 19.46
C ARG A 259 1.69 2.58 18.74
N ASP A 260 0.84 3.60 18.66
CA ASP A 260 -0.43 3.58 17.94
C ASP A 260 -0.60 4.77 16.99
N THR A 261 0.34 5.71 17.00
CA THR A 261 0.21 6.97 16.25
C THR A 261 1.36 7.17 15.27
N THR A 262 0.96 7.38 14.01
CA THR A 262 1.87 7.64 12.88
C THR A 262 1.92 9.13 12.56
N VAL A 263 3.11 9.61 12.23
CA VAL A 263 3.37 10.99 11.81
C VAL A 263 3.24 11.12 10.28
N LEU A 264 2.46 12.08 9.82
CA LEU A 264 2.37 12.42 8.40
C LEU A 264 3.08 13.76 8.11
N PRO A 265 3.76 13.90 6.96
CA PRO A 265 3.77 12.98 5.81
C PRO A 265 4.86 11.89 5.86
N CYS A 266 5.75 11.88 6.86
CA CYS A 266 6.90 10.95 6.89
C CYS A 266 6.53 9.49 7.21
N ARG A 267 5.35 9.21 7.72
CA ARG A 267 4.74 7.88 7.97
C ARG A 267 5.49 7.02 9.01
N HIS A 268 6.20 7.62 9.95
CA HIS A 268 6.81 6.90 11.06
C HIS A 268 5.79 6.60 12.16
N LEU A 269 5.56 5.33 12.46
CA LEU A 269 4.81 4.86 13.63
C LEU A 269 5.78 4.85 14.82
N CYS A 270 5.72 5.86 15.69
CA CYS A 270 6.77 6.06 16.68
C CYS A 270 6.31 6.50 18.07
N MET A 271 5.04 6.85 18.22
CA MET A 271 4.55 7.37 19.51
C MET A 271 3.17 6.82 19.84
N CYS A 272 2.79 6.91 21.13
CA CYS A 272 1.42 6.64 21.58
C CYS A 272 0.54 7.88 21.42
N ALA A 273 -0.79 7.69 21.45
CA ALA A 273 -1.78 8.76 21.27
C ALA A 273 -1.62 9.89 22.29
N GLU A 274 -1.26 9.58 23.54
CA GLU A 274 -1.04 10.58 24.59
C GLU A 274 0.17 11.46 24.28
N CYS A 275 1.31 10.86 23.93
CA CYS A 275 2.50 11.61 23.52
C CYS A 275 2.25 12.42 22.24
N ALA A 276 1.44 11.91 21.31
CA ALA A 276 1.03 12.64 20.11
C ALA A 276 0.17 13.87 20.47
N HIS A 277 -0.73 13.74 21.45
CA HIS A 277 -1.50 14.87 21.95
C HIS A 277 -0.60 15.93 22.59
N HIS A 278 0.38 15.54 23.37
CA HIS A 278 1.37 16.46 23.96
C HIS A 278 2.22 17.13 22.87
N LEU A 279 2.67 16.41 21.88
CA LEU A 279 3.42 16.96 20.75
C LEU A 279 2.63 18.09 20.05
N ARG A 280 1.33 17.91 19.81
CA ARG A 280 0.45 18.92 19.21
C ARG A 280 0.31 20.19 19.99
N THR A 281 0.34 20.10 21.31
CA THR A 281 0.08 21.24 22.23
C THR A 281 1.35 22.03 22.50
N GLN A 282 2.52 21.54 22.12
CA GLN A 282 3.78 22.23 22.29
C GLN A 282 3.91 23.44 21.36
N VAL A 283 4.34 24.55 21.91
CA VAL A 283 4.48 25.85 21.19
C VAL A 283 5.70 25.84 20.24
N THR A 284 6.65 24.95 20.45
CA THR A 284 7.92 24.91 19.74
C THR A 284 8.06 23.61 18.96
N GLY A 285 7.96 23.71 17.62
CA GLY A 285 8.50 22.72 16.70
C GLY A 285 7.88 21.33 16.73
N ASN A 286 6.66 21.18 16.19
CA ASN A 286 6.09 19.87 15.97
C ASN A 286 6.90 19.13 14.89
N VAL A 287 7.82 18.28 15.32
CA VAL A 287 8.67 17.47 14.42
C VAL A 287 8.60 15.99 14.78
N CYS A 288 8.75 15.13 13.77
CA CYS A 288 8.79 13.70 13.95
C CYS A 288 9.99 13.30 14.84
N PRO A 289 9.80 12.50 15.90
CA PRO A 289 10.91 12.06 16.76
C PRO A 289 11.99 11.25 16.03
N ILE A 290 11.65 10.58 14.94
CA ILE A 290 12.57 9.72 14.19
C ILE A 290 13.36 10.52 13.15
N CYS A 291 12.68 11.23 12.23
CA CYS A 291 13.35 11.89 11.10
C CYS A 291 13.41 13.41 11.22
N ARG A 292 12.81 13.99 12.26
CA ARG A 292 12.76 15.43 12.52
C ARG A 292 12.08 16.27 11.44
N ASN A 293 11.37 15.64 10.51
CA ASN A 293 10.56 16.34 9.55
C ASN A 293 9.35 17.00 10.24
N PRO A 294 8.84 18.14 9.73
CA PRO A 294 7.65 18.79 10.26
C PRO A 294 6.44 17.84 10.26
N VAL A 295 5.64 17.94 11.32
CA VAL A 295 4.39 17.19 11.47
C VAL A 295 3.24 18.00 10.90
N GLU A 296 2.63 17.51 9.81
CA GLU A 296 1.44 18.12 9.23
C GLU A 296 0.16 17.58 9.88
N SER A 297 0.12 16.26 10.12
CA SER A 297 -0.97 15.60 10.81
C SER A 297 -0.51 14.31 11.49
N LEU A 298 -1.35 13.80 12.39
CA LEU A 298 -1.14 12.57 13.16
C LEU A 298 -2.27 11.60 12.85
N LEU A 299 -1.91 10.33 12.66
CA LEU A 299 -2.82 9.25 12.34
C LEU A 299 -2.81 8.21 13.46
N GLU A 300 -3.89 8.12 14.22
CA GLU A 300 -4.06 7.10 15.27
C GLU A 300 -4.54 5.79 14.63
N ILE A 301 -3.78 4.72 14.82
CA ILE A 301 -4.03 3.40 14.23
C ILE A 301 -4.37 2.44 15.37
N LYS A 302 -5.51 1.76 15.26
CA LYS A 302 -5.80 0.65 16.15
C LYS A 302 -5.04 -0.58 15.68
N VAL A 303 -3.98 -0.93 16.36
CA VAL A 303 -3.30 -2.20 16.18
C VAL A 303 -4.11 -3.24 16.95
N SER A 304 -4.83 -4.13 16.24
CA SER A 304 -5.53 -5.24 16.87
C SER A 304 -4.51 -6.30 17.28
N GLY A 305 -3.87 -6.09 18.41
CA GLY A 305 -3.10 -7.14 19.09
C GLY A 305 -4.08 -8.19 19.58
N GLY A 306 -3.86 -9.47 19.28
CA GLY A 306 -4.61 -10.57 19.83
C GLY A 306 -4.44 -10.67 21.34
N SER A 307 -5.29 -10.02 22.11
CA SER A 307 -5.36 -10.24 23.55
C SER A 307 -6.42 -11.28 23.85
N GLY A 308 -5.96 -12.42 24.41
CA GLY A 308 -6.81 -13.41 25.05
C GLY A 308 -7.66 -12.76 26.12
N GLY A 309 -8.93 -13.19 26.15
CA GLY A 309 -9.91 -12.68 27.09
C GLY A 309 -9.56 -12.93 28.55
N SER A 310 -9.82 -11.96 29.38
CA SER A 310 -10.16 -12.15 30.77
C SER A 310 -11.50 -11.49 31.04
N GLY A 311 -12.49 -12.31 31.38
CA GLY A 311 -13.82 -11.90 31.75
C GLY A 311 -13.80 -11.06 33.00
N GLY A 312 -14.45 -9.92 32.94
CA GLY A 312 -14.85 -9.10 34.06
C GLY A 312 -16.37 -8.98 34.09
N SER A 313 -16.97 -9.88 34.84
CA SER A 313 -18.37 -9.75 35.26
C SER A 313 -18.54 -8.48 36.12
N SER A 314 -19.38 -7.55 35.68
CA SER A 314 -19.91 -6.53 36.54
C SER A 314 -21.43 -6.52 36.42
N GLY A 315 -22.06 -6.89 37.56
CA GLY A 315 -23.48 -6.98 37.71
C GLY A 315 -24.19 -5.63 37.60
N ALA A 316 -25.38 -5.74 37.06
CA ALA A 316 -26.35 -4.68 37.03
C ALA A 316 -26.95 -4.45 38.45
N PRO A 317 -27.24 -3.18 38.87
CA PRO A 317 -28.03 -2.93 40.03
C PRO A 317 -29.50 -3.09 39.69
N ALA A 318 -30.20 -3.86 40.58
CA ALA A 318 -31.63 -4.04 40.56
C ALA A 318 -32.33 -2.73 40.93
N GLU A 319 -33.28 -2.28 40.12
CA GLU A 319 -34.30 -1.32 40.52
C GLU A 319 -35.27 -1.98 41.47
N ARG A 320 -35.55 -1.29 42.60
CA ARG A 320 -36.66 -1.61 43.49
C ARG A 320 -37.75 -0.58 43.26
N ASP A 321 -38.94 -1.11 43.00
CA ASP A 321 -40.19 -0.39 43.04
C ASP A 321 -40.50 0.09 44.49
N GLU A 322 -40.90 1.35 44.59
CA GLU A 322 -41.95 1.87 45.46
C GLU A 322 -42.59 3.10 44.79
#